data_2e57a2fe56b6c321f49b0558e9780b56
#
_entry.id   2e57a2fe56b6c321f49b0558e9780b56
#
_cell.length_a   1.000
_cell.length_b   1.000
_cell.length_c   1.000
_cell.angle_alpha   90.00
_cell.angle_beta   90.00
_cell.angle_gamma   90.00
#
_symmetry.space_group_name_H-M   'P 1'
#
loop_
_entity.id
_entity.type
_entity.pdbx_description
1 polymer ?
#
loop_
_entity_poly.entity_id
_entity_poly.type
_entity_poly.pdbx_seq_one_letter_code
_entity_poly.pdbx_strand_id
1 'polypeptide(L)'
;KNMAESMKGLKRTHRCAELSAANVGEKVTIMGWVQKNRNKGGLVFVDVRDRSGIIQVVFEEGKSEAALIEKAAKLRAEYVVAIVGTVAKRSGAVNDHLATGEIEVLPEELRILSESETPPFHIEENSKTKEEVRLKYRYLDLRRPDLQRNLMMRSKVATLARQFMANEGFLEIETPVLIGSTPEGARDYLVPSRVHQGHFYALPQSPQLFKQLLMCSGYDRYFQIAKCFRDEDLRADRQPEFTQMDMELSFVDVDDVIDVNERFLAMLFKEVLGVEVPLPIPRMTWQEAMDRYGSDKPDTRFGMELVNVTDVVKDSEFVVFKGAIENGGTVRGINAKGQGGMARKKIDKLVDYAKDYGAKGLAYIAIHEDGTVKSSFAKFMTEDEQKNLIQAMDGENGDLLLFAADKNKVVWDVLGALRLELARQMDLLDKNEYKFMWITEFPLLEWSEEQNRFTAMHHPFTMPMEEDLQYIESDPGRVRAKAYDIVLNGNEIGGGSVRIFQDDIQEKMFHALGFTDEQAYSQFGFLLDAFKYGVPPHAGLAYGLDRLVMLMAKQDSIRDVIAFPKIKDASCLMTEAPTPADTKQLEELGLEVVTEEK
;
A
#
# COMPACT_ATOMS: atom_id res chain seq x y z
N LYS A 1 -8.08 -39.52 -27.28
CA LYS A 1 -8.38 -39.20 -25.88
C LYS A 1 -7.03 -39.15 -25.16
N ASN A 2 -6.59 -37.96 -24.84
CA ASN A 2 -5.37 -37.76 -24.08
C ASN A 2 -5.64 -38.16 -22.64
N MET A 3 -5.09 -39.27 -22.20
CA MET A 3 -5.22 -39.69 -20.81
C MET A 3 -4.05 -39.12 -20.02
N ALA A 4 -4.38 -38.28 -19.03
CA ALA A 4 -3.43 -37.89 -18.02
C ALA A 4 -2.88 -39.14 -17.34
N GLU A 5 -1.55 -39.20 -17.18
CA GLU A 5 -0.90 -40.33 -16.53
C GLU A 5 -0.99 -40.21 -15.00
N SER A 6 -1.00 -41.33 -14.33
CA SER A 6 -1.05 -41.37 -12.87
C SER A 6 0.29 -40.99 -12.24
N MET A 7 0.24 -40.35 -11.10
CA MET A 7 1.39 -40.11 -10.23
C MET A 7 1.75 -41.34 -9.37
N LYS A 8 0.99 -42.41 -9.44
CA LYS A 8 1.16 -43.60 -8.60
C LYS A 8 2.60 -44.12 -8.64
N GLY A 9 3.17 -44.33 -7.47
CA GLY A 9 4.55 -44.82 -7.31
C GLY A 9 5.61 -43.71 -7.40
N LEU A 10 5.24 -42.47 -7.68
CA LEU A 10 6.15 -41.33 -7.68
C LEU A 10 5.93 -40.44 -6.47
N LYS A 11 7.03 -39.89 -5.97
CA LYS A 11 7.04 -38.87 -4.94
C LYS A 11 8.07 -37.81 -5.34
N ARG A 12 7.67 -36.56 -5.35
CA ARG A 12 8.61 -35.46 -5.61
C ARG A 12 9.69 -35.44 -4.53
N THR A 13 10.95 -35.47 -4.92
CA THR A 13 12.10 -35.44 -4.00
C THR A 13 12.59 -34.01 -3.75
N HIS A 14 12.55 -33.15 -4.78
CA HIS A 14 13.05 -31.77 -4.74
C HIS A 14 12.19 -30.88 -5.59
N ARG A 15 12.09 -29.60 -5.21
CA ARG A 15 11.68 -28.56 -6.15
C ARG A 15 12.81 -28.28 -7.13
N CYS A 16 12.49 -27.71 -8.29
CA CYS A 16 13.43 -27.51 -9.39
C CYS A 16 14.69 -26.75 -8.96
N ALA A 17 14.56 -25.62 -8.30
CA ALA A 17 15.69 -24.78 -7.90
C ALA A 17 16.28 -25.13 -6.52
N GLU A 18 15.82 -26.17 -5.86
CA GLU A 18 16.50 -26.77 -4.71
C GLU A 18 17.74 -27.56 -5.14
N LEU A 19 17.81 -27.92 -6.43
CA LEU A 19 18.93 -28.65 -6.99
C LEU A 19 20.09 -27.72 -7.37
N SER A 20 21.30 -28.17 -7.10
CA SER A 20 22.53 -27.44 -7.40
C SER A 20 23.63 -28.41 -7.86
N ALA A 21 24.81 -27.89 -8.12
CA ALA A 21 25.97 -28.70 -8.44
C ALA A 21 26.29 -29.76 -7.35
N ALA A 22 25.90 -29.52 -6.11
CA ALA A 22 26.05 -30.48 -5.01
C ALA A 22 25.23 -31.77 -5.20
N ASN A 23 24.19 -31.72 -6.04
CA ASN A 23 23.29 -32.85 -6.30
C ASN A 23 23.71 -33.69 -7.51
N VAL A 24 24.80 -33.34 -8.19
CA VAL A 24 25.29 -34.10 -9.36
C VAL A 24 25.50 -35.57 -9.00
N GLY A 25 24.91 -36.47 -9.80
CA GLY A 25 24.93 -37.90 -9.57
C GLY A 25 23.74 -38.44 -8.79
N GLU A 26 22.93 -37.57 -8.18
CA GLU A 26 21.72 -37.99 -7.45
C GLU A 26 20.57 -38.28 -8.40
N LYS A 27 19.83 -39.35 -8.10
CA LYS A 27 18.55 -39.65 -8.74
C LYS A 27 17.44 -38.83 -8.05
N VAL A 28 16.74 -38.06 -8.83
CA VAL A 28 15.71 -37.13 -8.34
C VAL A 28 14.38 -37.32 -9.09
N THR A 29 13.30 -36.93 -8.43
CA THR A 29 12.00 -36.79 -9.07
C THR A 29 11.55 -35.33 -8.91
N ILE A 30 11.42 -34.64 -10.05
CA ILE A 30 10.92 -33.26 -10.12
C ILE A 30 9.55 -33.26 -10.79
N MET A 31 8.71 -32.32 -10.38
CA MET A 31 7.36 -32.14 -10.91
C MET A 31 7.08 -30.65 -11.09
N GLY A 32 6.48 -30.31 -12.20
CA GLY A 32 6.21 -28.89 -12.48
C GLY A 32 5.56 -28.70 -13.85
N TRP A 33 5.63 -27.49 -14.32
CA TRP A 33 5.05 -27.05 -15.59
C TRP A 33 6.15 -26.91 -16.64
N VAL A 34 5.85 -27.31 -17.87
CA VAL A 34 6.74 -27.08 -19.01
C VAL A 34 6.75 -25.58 -19.34
N GLN A 35 7.90 -24.94 -19.12
CA GLN A 35 8.11 -23.53 -19.49
C GLN A 35 8.38 -23.40 -20.98
N LYS A 36 9.27 -24.23 -21.50
CA LYS A 36 9.71 -24.18 -22.88
C LYS A 36 10.22 -25.56 -23.32
N ASN A 37 9.91 -25.91 -24.57
CA ASN A 37 10.42 -27.10 -25.24
C ASN A 37 11.19 -26.67 -26.49
N ARG A 38 12.45 -27.11 -26.57
CA ARG A 38 13.33 -26.84 -27.72
C ARG A 38 13.79 -28.17 -28.32
N ASN A 39 13.20 -28.50 -29.45
CA ASN A 39 13.52 -29.71 -30.20
C ASN A 39 14.54 -29.39 -31.29
N LYS A 40 15.70 -30.06 -31.25
CA LYS A 40 16.79 -29.90 -32.21
C LYS A 40 17.17 -31.24 -32.90
N GLY A 41 16.15 -31.99 -33.31
CA GLY A 41 16.34 -33.26 -34.04
C GLY A 41 17.16 -34.30 -33.27
N GLY A 42 16.50 -35.12 -32.45
CA GLY A 42 17.17 -36.12 -31.62
C GLY A 42 17.72 -35.60 -30.29
N LEU A 43 17.61 -34.30 -30.06
CA LEU A 43 18.01 -33.62 -28.83
C LEU A 43 16.88 -32.69 -28.39
N VAL A 44 16.24 -32.97 -27.27
CA VAL A 44 15.10 -32.19 -26.76
C VAL A 44 15.45 -31.60 -25.41
N PHE A 45 15.37 -30.28 -25.32
CA PHE A 45 15.57 -29.54 -24.08
C PHE A 45 14.20 -29.11 -23.56
N VAL A 46 13.86 -29.51 -22.34
CA VAL A 46 12.61 -29.10 -21.67
C VAL A 46 12.97 -28.35 -20.41
N ASP A 47 12.52 -27.08 -20.35
CA ASP A 47 12.62 -26.29 -19.14
C ASP A 47 11.38 -26.56 -18.29
N VAL A 48 11.59 -27.06 -17.08
CA VAL A 48 10.53 -27.36 -16.11
C VAL A 48 10.54 -26.30 -15.03
N ARG A 49 9.38 -25.70 -14.79
CA ARG A 49 9.18 -24.62 -13.82
C ARG A 49 8.32 -25.09 -12.66
N ASP A 50 8.71 -24.74 -11.46
CA ASP A 50 7.85 -24.67 -10.29
C ASP A 50 8.06 -23.33 -9.56
N ARG A 51 7.48 -23.15 -8.37
CA ARG A 51 7.62 -21.87 -7.64
C ARG A 51 9.06 -21.56 -7.21
N SER A 52 9.94 -22.54 -7.16
CA SER A 52 11.34 -22.35 -6.78
C SER A 52 12.20 -21.83 -7.93
N GLY A 53 11.80 -22.09 -9.17
CA GLY A 53 12.53 -21.69 -10.35
C GLY A 53 12.41 -22.70 -11.50
N ILE A 54 13.37 -22.67 -12.41
CA ILE A 54 13.39 -23.47 -13.64
C ILE A 54 14.63 -24.38 -13.63
N ILE A 55 14.48 -25.61 -14.13
CA ILE A 55 15.58 -26.51 -14.40
C ILE A 55 15.47 -27.09 -15.81
N GLN A 56 16.62 -27.25 -16.48
CA GLN A 56 16.69 -27.87 -17.79
C GLN A 56 16.72 -29.38 -17.66
N VAL A 57 15.88 -30.06 -18.46
CA VAL A 57 15.89 -31.51 -18.64
C VAL A 57 16.31 -31.81 -20.08
N VAL A 58 17.23 -32.72 -20.29
CA VAL A 58 17.79 -33.03 -21.61
C VAL A 58 17.52 -34.48 -22.00
N PHE A 59 16.79 -34.64 -23.09
CA PHE A 59 16.49 -35.93 -23.73
C PHE A 59 17.38 -36.04 -24.95
N GLU A 60 18.36 -36.94 -24.90
CA GLU A 60 19.42 -37.05 -25.91
C GLU A 60 19.52 -38.47 -26.46
N GLU A 61 19.64 -38.59 -27.78
CA GLU A 61 19.90 -39.88 -28.42
C GLU A 61 21.17 -40.51 -27.88
N GLY A 62 21.09 -41.78 -27.56
CA GLY A 62 22.22 -42.55 -26.94
C GLY A 62 22.27 -42.46 -25.41
N LYS A 63 21.56 -41.50 -24.79
CA LYS A 63 21.43 -41.39 -23.32
C LYS A 63 20.02 -41.65 -22.83
N SER A 64 19.01 -41.36 -23.68
CA SER A 64 17.59 -41.60 -23.40
C SER A 64 17.03 -42.60 -24.40
N GLU A 65 16.02 -43.38 -24.02
CA GLU A 65 15.29 -44.25 -24.94
C GLU A 65 14.57 -43.45 -26.03
N ALA A 66 14.50 -43.96 -27.23
CA ALA A 66 13.88 -43.29 -28.38
C ALA A 66 12.42 -42.93 -28.13
N ALA A 67 11.66 -43.78 -27.45
CA ALA A 67 10.27 -43.53 -27.08
C ALA A 67 10.12 -42.36 -26.10
N LEU A 68 11.10 -42.20 -25.21
CA LEU A 68 11.14 -41.10 -24.25
C LEU A 68 11.44 -39.77 -24.93
N ILE A 69 12.37 -39.75 -25.89
CA ILE A 69 12.68 -38.56 -26.70
C ILE A 69 11.48 -38.14 -27.53
N GLU A 70 10.78 -39.07 -28.15
CA GLU A 70 9.58 -38.83 -28.94
C GLU A 70 8.47 -38.24 -28.08
N LYS A 71 8.26 -38.78 -26.88
CA LYS A 71 7.29 -38.28 -25.90
C LYS A 71 7.62 -36.85 -25.48
N ALA A 72 8.87 -36.59 -25.16
CA ALA A 72 9.35 -35.26 -24.77
C ALA A 72 9.18 -34.22 -25.89
N ALA A 73 9.42 -34.62 -27.14
CA ALA A 73 9.27 -33.73 -28.31
C ALA A 73 7.84 -33.18 -28.49
N LYS A 74 6.85 -33.90 -27.98
CA LYS A 74 5.43 -33.53 -28.06
C LYS A 74 4.95 -32.63 -26.91
N LEU A 75 5.78 -32.37 -25.90
CA LEU A 75 5.43 -31.52 -24.79
C LEU A 75 5.21 -30.07 -25.24
N ARG A 76 4.18 -29.45 -24.71
CA ARG A 76 3.86 -28.05 -24.95
C ARG A 76 3.90 -27.24 -23.66
N ALA A 77 3.98 -25.93 -23.83
CA ALA A 77 3.96 -25.00 -22.71
C ALA A 77 2.80 -25.27 -21.75
N GLU A 78 3.08 -25.19 -20.47
CA GLU A 78 2.15 -25.36 -19.35
C GLU A 78 1.59 -26.79 -19.16
N TYR A 79 2.11 -27.79 -19.86
CA TYR A 79 1.87 -29.19 -19.49
C TYR A 79 2.46 -29.45 -18.11
N VAL A 80 1.76 -30.21 -17.29
CA VAL A 80 2.27 -30.64 -15.97
C VAL A 80 2.92 -31.98 -16.11
N VAL A 81 4.17 -32.07 -15.71
CA VAL A 81 5.00 -33.27 -15.89
C VAL A 81 5.65 -33.72 -14.59
N ALA A 82 5.89 -35.01 -14.51
CA ALA A 82 6.77 -35.64 -13.52
C ALA A 82 7.96 -36.28 -14.25
N ILE A 83 9.14 -35.98 -13.79
CA ILE A 83 10.39 -36.47 -14.42
C ILE A 83 11.27 -37.10 -13.36
N VAL A 84 11.63 -38.35 -13.60
CA VAL A 84 12.64 -39.08 -12.80
C VAL A 84 13.93 -39.10 -13.59
N GLY A 85 15.01 -38.70 -12.99
CA GLY A 85 16.30 -38.68 -13.67
C GLY A 85 17.45 -38.38 -12.73
N THR A 86 18.64 -38.29 -13.31
CA THR A 86 19.90 -38.05 -12.59
C THR A 86 20.38 -36.64 -12.87
N VAL A 87 20.76 -35.92 -11.83
CA VAL A 87 21.36 -34.59 -11.96
C VAL A 87 22.77 -34.72 -12.53
N ALA A 88 23.08 -33.94 -13.55
CA ALA A 88 24.37 -33.87 -14.20
C ALA A 88 24.83 -32.43 -14.40
N LYS A 89 26.12 -32.23 -14.59
CA LYS A 89 26.61 -30.93 -15.07
C LYS A 89 26.08 -30.67 -16.47
N ARG A 90 25.71 -29.43 -16.74
CA ARG A 90 25.23 -29.01 -18.04
C ARG A 90 26.31 -29.31 -19.12
N SER A 91 25.94 -30.00 -20.18
CA SER A 91 26.84 -30.35 -21.27
C SER A 91 27.21 -29.16 -22.16
N GLY A 92 26.35 -28.14 -22.18
CA GLY A 92 26.58 -26.88 -22.87
C GLY A 92 27.13 -25.78 -21.95
N ALA A 93 27.05 -24.54 -22.42
CA ALA A 93 27.43 -23.37 -21.63
C ALA A 93 26.54 -23.19 -20.39
N VAL A 94 27.17 -22.73 -19.31
CA VAL A 94 26.42 -22.32 -18.08
C VAL A 94 25.45 -21.19 -18.42
N ASN A 95 24.22 -21.29 -17.93
CA ASN A 95 23.23 -20.25 -18.07
C ASN A 95 23.19 -19.40 -16.79
N ASP A 96 23.83 -18.26 -16.81
CA ASP A 96 23.91 -17.35 -15.65
C ASP A 96 22.57 -16.69 -15.28
N HIS A 97 21.55 -16.79 -16.12
CA HIS A 97 20.21 -16.28 -15.86
C HIS A 97 19.34 -17.22 -15.01
N LEU A 98 19.78 -18.46 -14.79
CA LEU A 98 19.09 -19.45 -13.97
C LEU A 98 19.93 -19.81 -12.76
N ALA A 99 19.28 -19.93 -11.59
CA ALA A 99 19.93 -20.44 -10.38
C ALA A 99 20.46 -21.87 -10.58
N THR A 100 19.84 -22.67 -11.46
CA THR A 100 20.21 -24.04 -11.82
C THR A 100 21.04 -24.10 -13.10
N GLY A 101 21.60 -23.01 -13.56
CA GLY A 101 22.25 -22.89 -14.86
C GLY A 101 23.50 -23.73 -15.07
N GLU A 102 24.08 -24.30 -14.00
CA GLU A 102 25.25 -25.19 -14.04
C GLU A 102 24.88 -26.66 -14.26
N ILE A 103 23.61 -27.00 -14.04
CA ILE A 103 23.15 -28.40 -14.02
C ILE A 103 22.01 -28.63 -15.00
N GLU A 104 21.75 -29.89 -15.26
CA GLU A 104 20.62 -30.41 -16.02
C GLU A 104 20.20 -31.77 -15.46
N VAL A 105 19.01 -32.23 -15.78
CA VAL A 105 18.52 -33.56 -15.42
C VAL A 105 18.56 -34.44 -16.65
N LEU A 106 19.16 -35.62 -16.52
CA LEU A 106 19.13 -36.67 -17.53
C LEU A 106 18.01 -37.65 -17.18
N PRO A 107 16.90 -37.63 -17.94
CA PRO A 107 15.67 -38.34 -17.55
C PRO A 107 15.71 -39.83 -17.85
N GLU A 108 15.08 -40.60 -16.96
CA GLU A 108 14.80 -42.04 -17.14
C GLU A 108 13.28 -42.25 -17.36
N GLU A 109 12.44 -41.42 -16.78
CA GLU A 109 11.00 -41.52 -16.85
C GLU A 109 10.37 -40.14 -17.02
N LEU A 110 9.35 -40.08 -17.86
CA LEU A 110 8.51 -38.87 -18.05
C LEU A 110 7.05 -39.28 -18.00
N ARG A 111 6.29 -38.65 -17.10
CA ARG A 111 4.81 -38.74 -17.08
C ARG A 111 4.19 -37.40 -17.36
N ILE A 112 3.18 -37.39 -18.20
CA ILE A 112 2.35 -36.21 -18.46
C ILE A 112 1.17 -36.28 -17.50
N LEU A 113 1.22 -35.51 -16.42
CA LEU A 113 0.18 -35.51 -15.39
C LEU A 113 -1.06 -34.73 -15.81
N SER A 114 -0.86 -33.68 -16.61
CA SER A 114 -1.95 -32.88 -17.15
C SER A 114 -1.50 -32.19 -18.42
N GLU A 115 -2.31 -32.21 -19.44
CA GLU A 115 -2.11 -31.42 -20.65
C GLU A 115 -2.70 -30.01 -20.47
N SER A 116 -2.26 -29.09 -21.30
CA SER A 116 -2.73 -27.69 -21.32
C SER A 116 -3.17 -27.30 -22.72
N GLU A 117 -4.25 -26.56 -22.80
CA GLU A 117 -4.52 -25.75 -23.99
C GLU A 117 -3.49 -24.61 -24.07
N THR A 118 -3.36 -24.00 -25.25
CA THR A 118 -2.51 -22.82 -25.41
C THR A 118 -3.00 -21.69 -24.48
N PRO A 119 -2.17 -21.23 -23.53
CA PRO A 119 -2.58 -20.15 -22.63
C PRO A 119 -2.89 -18.85 -23.39
N PRO A 120 -3.79 -17.99 -22.87
CA PRO A 120 -4.12 -16.72 -23.49
C PRO A 120 -2.96 -15.72 -23.51
N PHE A 121 -1.92 -15.95 -22.73
CA PHE A 121 -0.69 -15.16 -22.70
C PHE A 121 0.49 -16.03 -22.20
N HIS A 122 1.71 -15.61 -22.51
CA HIS A 122 2.91 -16.29 -22.03
C HIS A 122 3.11 -16.10 -20.53
N ILE A 123 3.52 -17.17 -19.85
CA ILE A 123 3.88 -17.13 -18.42
C ILE A 123 5.34 -16.69 -18.32
N GLU A 124 5.55 -15.41 -18.17
CA GLU A 124 6.88 -14.80 -18.16
C GLU A 124 6.93 -13.58 -17.24
N GLU A 125 8.12 -13.22 -16.77
CA GLU A 125 8.33 -11.99 -16.01
C GLU A 125 8.07 -10.75 -16.88
N ASN A 126 7.68 -9.66 -16.23
CA ASN A 126 7.44 -8.36 -16.89
C ASN A 126 6.49 -8.47 -18.09
N SER A 127 5.44 -9.28 -17.95
CA SER A 127 4.44 -9.46 -18.98
C SER A 127 3.84 -8.14 -19.43
N LYS A 128 3.73 -7.95 -20.75
CA LYS A 128 3.08 -6.78 -21.37
C LYS A 128 1.61 -7.02 -21.68
N THR A 129 1.08 -8.17 -21.33
CA THR A 129 -0.32 -8.48 -21.48
C THR A 129 -1.17 -7.52 -20.64
N LYS A 130 -2.27 -7.04 -21.18
CA LYS A 130 -3.18 -6.12 -20.49
C LYS A 130 -3.65 -6.72 -19.17
N GLU A 131 -3.72 -5.89 -18.15
CA GLU A 131 -4.09 -6.30 -16.78
C GLU A 131 -5.46 -6.99 -16.75
N GLU A 132 -6.43 -6.53 -17.52
CA GLU A 132 -7.77 -7.12 -17.60
C GLU A 132 -7.73 -8.60 -18.02
N VAL A 133 -6.92 -8.95 -19.00
CA VAL A 133 -6.73 -10.34 -19.45
C VAL A 133 -6.03 -11.16 -18.37
N ARG A 134 -4.99 -10.61 -17.76
CA ARG A 134 -4.25 -11.27 -16.69
C ARG A 134 -5.12 -11.53 -15.46
N LEU A 135 -5.97 -10.57 -15.09
CA LEU A 135 -6.89 -10.72 -13.95
C LEU A 135 -8.02 -11.71 -14.23
N LYS A 136 -8.50 -11.79 -15.45
CA LYS A 136 -9.48 -12.80 -15.84
C LYS A 136 -8.93 -14.22 -15.69
N TYR A 137 -7.67 -14.40 -16.04
CA TYR A 137 -6.95 -15.67 -15.92
C TYR A 137 -5.91 -15.59 -14.79
N ARG A 138 -6.31 -15.04 -13.63
CA ARG A 138 -5.39 -14.74 -12.53
C ARG A 138 -4.59 -15.96 -12.08
N TYR A 139 -5.18 -17.15 -12.10
CA TYR A 139 -4.50 -18.40 -11.77
C TYR A 139 -3.34 -18.74 -12.73
N LEU A 140 -3.38 -18.24 -13.95
CA LEU A 140 -2.24 -18.34 -14.89
C LEU A 140 -1.23 -17.22 -14.62
N ASP A 141 -1.71 -16.01 -14.40
CA ASP A 141 -0.87 -14.86 -14.09
C ASP A 141 -0.04 -15.11 -12.81
N LEU A 142 -0.62 -15.77 -11.82
CA LEU A 142 0.05 -16.15 -10.58
C LEU A 142 1.15 -17.20 -10.76
N ARG A 143 1.27 -17.84 -11.92
CA ARG A 143 2.40 -18.72 -12.25
C ARG A 143 3.66 -17.94 -12.60
N ARG A 144 3.54 -16.64 -12.91
CA ARG A 144 4.67 -15.80 -13.27
C ARG A 144 5.65 -15.67 -12.08
N PRO A 145 6.94 -15.85 -12.29
CA PRO A 145 7.92 -15.81 -11.21
C PRO A 145 7.94 -14.50 -10.43
N ASP A 146 7.73 -13.36 -11.09
CA ASP A 146 7.71 -12.05 -10.45
C ASP A 146 6.52 -11.90 -9.47
N LEU A 147 5.32 -12.35 -9.84
CA LEU A 147 4.18 -12.36 -8.94
C LEU A 147 4.34 -13.38 -7.81
N GLN A 148 4.93 -14.54 -8.10
CA GLN A 148 5.23 -15.53 -7.06
C GLN A 148 6.20 -14.98 -6.02
N ARG A 149 7.24 -14.27 -6.44
CA ARG A 149 8.16 -13.61 -5.51
C ARG A 149 7.44 -12.60 -4.61
N ASN A 150 6.50 -11.83 -5.16
CA ASN A 150 5.72 -10.88 -4.38
C ASN A 150 4.89 -11.56 -3.28
N LEU A 151 4.20 -12.64 -3.62
CA LEU A 151 3.38 -13.38 -2.65
C LEU A 151 4.23 -14.15 -1.64
N MET A 152 5.38 -14.66 -2.05
CA MET A 152 6.34 -15.29 -1.13
C MET A 152 6.92 -14.26 -0.15
N MET A 153 7.20 -13.05 -0.62
CA MET A 153 7.60 -11.93 0.25
C MET A 153 6.49 -11.59 1.24
N ARG A 154 5.25 -11.48 0.77
CA ARG A 154 4.08 -11.25 1.64
C ARG A 154 3.97 -12.30 2.74
N SER A 155 4.13 -13.57 2.39
CA SER A 155 4.13 -14.68 3.34
C SER A 155 5.24 -14.56 4.39
N LYS A 156 6.44 -14.22 3.93
CA LYS A 156 7.61 -14.02 4.81
C LYS A 156 7.39 -12.85 5.78
N VAL A 157 6.86 -11.74 5.29
CA VAL A 157 6.51 -10.58 6.14
C VAL A 157 5.53 -10.97 7.23
N ALA A 158 4.46 -11.69 6.89
CA ALA A 158 3.46 -12.14 7.86
C ALA A 158 4.07 -13.07 8.92
N THR A 159 4.90 -14.03 8.51
CA THR A 159 5.57 -14.96 9.41
C THR A 159 6.52 -14.23 10.38
N LEU A 160 7.34 -13.33 9.86
CA LEU A 160 8.27 -12.53 10.68
C LEU A 160 7.53 -11.60 11.65
N ALA A 161 6.42 -11.01 11.22
CA ALA A 161 5.58 -10.20 12.08
C ALA A 161 5.06 -11.01 13.27
N ARG A 162 4.55 -12.21 13.03
CA ARG A 162 4.08 -13.11 14.11
C ARG A 162 5.18 -13.47 15.09
N GLN A 163 6.36 -13.81 14.58
CA GLN A 163 7.51 -14.15 15.43
C GLN A 163 7.95 -12.97 16.28
N PHE A 164 8.09 -11.80 15.68
CA PHE A 164 8.48 -10.59 16.38
C PHE A 164 7.47 -10.22 17.48
N MET A 165 6.20 -10.19 17.14
CA MET A 165 5.12 -9.83 18.08
C MET A 165 5.05 -10.82 19.24
N ALA A 166 5.14 -12.12 18.97
CA ALA A 166 5.17 -13.14 20.03
C ALA A 166 6.36 -12.93 20.98
N ASN A 167 7.54 -12.62 20.45
CA ASN A 167 8.73 -12.37 21.25
C ASN A 167 8.63 -11.08 22.10
N GLU A 168 7.82 -10.12 21.66
CA GLU A 168 7.52 -8.88 22.39
C GLU A 168 6.36 -9.04 23.39
N GLY A 169 5.84 -10.23 23.58
CA GLY A 169 4.76 -10.52 24.52
C GLY A 169 3.35 -10.23 23.99
N PHE A 170 3.18 -10.05 22.71
CA PHE A 170 1.85 -9.93 22.09
C PHE A 170 1.20 -11.29 21.96
N LEU A 171 -0.11 -11.32 22.19
CA LEU A 171 -0.96 -12.47 21.94
C LEU A 171 -1.73 -12.26 20.64
N GLU A 172 -1.66 -13.23 19.75
CA GLU A 172 -2.45 -13.22 18.52
C GLU A 172 -3.87 -13.67 18.84
N ILE A 173 -4.84 -12.78 18.74
CA ILE A 173 -6.24 -13.03 19.09
C ILE A 173 -7.13 -12.62 17.92
N GLU A 174 -7.97 -13.56 17.48
CA GLU A 174 -8.96 -13.27 16.46
C GLU A 174 -10.15 -12.52 17.06
N THR A 175 -10.64 -11.54 16.30
CA THR A 175 -11.87 -10.80 16.61
C THR A 175 -12.96 -11.15 15.60
N PRO A 176 -14.24 -10.95 15.93
CA PRO A 176 -15.32 -11.37 15.04
C PRO A 176 -15.35 -10.56 13.73
N VAL A 177 -15.76 -11.24 12.66
CA VAL A 177 -16.01 -10.66 11.33
C VAL A 177 -17.48 -10.28 11.16
N LEU A 178 -18.40 -11.05 11.75
CA LEU A 178 -19.82 -10.73 11.79
C LEU A 178 -20.10 -9.86 13.01
N ILE A 179 -20.15 -8.55 12.83
CA ILE A 179 -20.31 -7.58 13.91
C ILE A 179 -21.54 -6.69 13.68
N GLY A 180 -21.87 -5.85 14.63
CA GLY A 180 -22.85 -4.78 14.44
C GLY A 180 -22.24 -3.60 13.65
N SER A 181 -23.09 -2.87 12.95
CA SER A 181 -22.65 -1.68 12.21
C SER A 181 -22.10 -0.61 13.18
N THR A 182 -20.87 -0.18 12.92
CA THR A 182 -20.20 0.89 13.64
C THR A 182 -19.53 1.80 12.61
N PRO A 183 -20.22 2.81 12.12
CA PRO A 183 -19.68 3.67 11.05
C PRO A 183 -18.39 4.37 11.49
N GLU A 184 -17.31 4.13 10.75
CA GLU A 184 -15.95 4.69 10.99
C GLU A 184 -15.48 5.58 9.84
N GLY A 185 -16.40 6.19 9.09
CA GLY A 185 -16.08 7.07 7.96
C GLY A 185 -16.35 6.49 6.58
N ALA A 186 -16.15 5.19 6.36
CA ALA A 186 -16.58 4.49 5.16
C ALA A 186 -17.95 3.81 5.38
N ARG A 187 -18.58 3.36 4.31
CA ARG A 187 -19.80 2.55 4.42
C ARG A 187 -19.43 1.11 4.77
N ASP A 188 -20.30 0.48 5.56
CA ASP A 188 -20.17 -0.92 5.90
C ASP A 188 -20.71 -1.82 4.77
N TYR A 189 -20.10 -2.98 4.59
CA TYR A 189 -20.72 -4.09 3.89
C TYR A 189 -21.70 -4.80 4.84
N LEU A 190 -22.94 -4.98 4.41
CA LEU A 190 -24.00 -5.59 5.22
C LEU A 190 -24.20 -7.04 4.84
N VAL A 191 -24.41 -7.89 5.87
CA VAL A 191 -24.72 -9.31 5.72
C VAL A 191 -26.04 -9.58 6.43
N PRO A 192 -27.10 -10.00 5.71
CA PRO A 192 -28.40 -10.23 6.33
C PRO A 192 -28.40 -11.48 7.22
N SER A 193 -29.13 -11.41 8.33
CA SER A 193 -29.32 -12.52 9.25
C SER A 193 -30.58 -13.31 8.89
N ARG A 194 -30.45 -14.60 8.65
CA ARG A 194 -31.59 -15.50 8.45
C ARG A 194 -32.37 -15.75 9.77
N VAL A 195 -31.63 -15.85 10.85
CA VAL A 195 -32.21 -16.17 12.18
C VAL A 195 -32.95 -14.96 12.76
N HIS A 196 -32.43 -13.77 12.50
CA HIS A 196 -33.03 -12.50 12.93
C HIS A 196 -33.44 -11.71 11.71
N GLN A 197 -34.56 -12.06 11.09
CA GLN A 197 -35.03 -11.36 9.87
C GLN A 197 -35.15 -9.87 10.08
N GLY A 198 -34.75 -9.08 9.09
CA GLY A 198 -34.70 -7.63 9.15
C GLY A 198 -33.50 -7.06 9.89
N HIS A 199 -32.62 -7.90 10.42
CA HIS A 199 -31.38 -7.51 11.06
C HIS A 199 -30.17 -7.94 10.22
N PHE A 200 -29.10 -7.13 10.32
CA PHE A 200 -27.91 -7.31 9.50
C PHE A 200 -26.67 -7.31 10.38
N TYR A 201 -25.74 -8.17 10.05
CA TYR A 201 -24.36 -8.01 10.44
C TYR A 201 -23.69 -7.00 9.53
N ALA A 202 -22.62 -6.37 10.00
CA ALA A 202 -21.70 -5.61 9.16
C ALA A 202 -20.34 -6.30 9.16
N LEU A 203 -19.61 -6.21 8.03
CA LEU A 203 -18.22 -6.65 7.99
C LEU A 203 -17.33 -5.55 8.57
N PRO A 204 -16.30 -5.88 9.38
CA PRO A 204 -15.54 -4.88 10.11
C PRO A 204 -14.67 -4.02 9.20
N GLN A 205 -14.70 -2.72 9.43
CA GLN A 205 -13.77 -1.78 8.79
C GLN A 205 -12.38 -1.85 9.42
N SER A 206 -12.33 -2.18 10.70
CA SER A 206 -11.13 -2.50 11.46
C SER A 206 -11.53 -3.20 12.76
N PRO A 207 -10.61 -3.88 13.46
CA PRO A 207 -10.90 -4.47 14.77
C PRO A 207 -10.82 -3.49 15.94
N GLN A 208 -10.93 -2.17 15.70
CA GLN A 208 -10.67 -1.10 16.67
C GLN A 208 -11.41 -1.28 18.01
N LEU A 209 -12.71 -1.53 17.98
CA LEU A 209 -13.50 -1.61 19.21
C LEU A 209 -13.18 -2.89 19.99
N PHE A 210 -12.98 -3.99 19.30
CA PHE A 210 -12.68 -5.28 19.93
C PHE A 210 -11.28 -5.33 20.54
N LYS A 211 -10.27 -4.71 19.90
CA LYS A 211 -8.93 -4.65 20.49
C LYS A 211 -8.88 -3.78 21.74
N GLN A 212 -9.69 -2.70 21.81
CA GLN A 212 -9.84 -1.92 23.04
C GLN A 212 -10.54 -2.74 24.14
N LEU A 213 -11.54 -3.55 23.81
CA LEU A 213 -12.17 -4.48 24.76
C LEU A 213 -11.17 -5.52 25.26
N LEU A 214 -10.25 -5.99 24.44
CA LEU A 214 -9.19 -6.89 24.87
C LEU A 214 -8.24 -6.23 25.89
N MET A 215 -7.98 -4.94 25.74
CA MET A 215 -7.24 -4.19 26.75
C MET A 215 -8.02 -4.11 28.08
N CYS A 216 -9.33 -3.83 28.02
CA CYS A 216 -10.21 -3.89 29.17
C CYS A 216 -10.25 -5.29 29.81
N SER A 217 -9.99 -6.32 29.05
CA SER A 217 -9.98 -7.73 29.48
C SER A 217 -8.63 -8.17 30.06
N GLY A 218 -7.63 -7.30 30.09
CA GLY A 218 -6.32 -7.56 30.70
C GLY A 218 -5.35 -8.36 29.85
N TYR A 219 -5.54 -8.43 28.54
CA TYR A 219 -4.62 -9.16 27.66
C TYR A 219 -3.32 -8.42 27.36
N ASP A 220 -3.20 -7.18 27.78
CA ASP A 220 -1.97 -6.40 27.82
C ASP A 220 -1.41 -6.01 26.46
N ARG A 221 -1.08 -6.96 25.62
CA ARG A 221 -0.57 -6.76 24.25
C ARG A 221 -1.27 -7.70 23.29
N TYR A 222 -1.97 -7.12 22.32
CA TYR A 222 -2.75 -7.81 21.29
C TYR A 222 -2.13 -7.58 19.93
N PHE A 223 -2.18 -8.62 19.10
CA PHE A 223 -1.79 -8.57 17.69
C PHE A 223 -2.74 -9.42 16.85
N GLN A 224 -3.04 -8.96 15.64
CA GLN A 224 -3.82 -9.74 14.68
C GLN A 224 -3.45 -9.33 13.24
N ILE A 225 -3.36 -10.30 12.34
CA ILE A 225 -3.38 -10.04 10.90
C ILE A 225 -4.85 -10.15 10.49
N ALA A 226 -5.51 -9.00 10.34
CA ALA A 226 -6.95 -8.89 10.22
C ALA A 226 -7.39 -8.50 8.81
N LYS A 227 -8.43 -9.17 8.33
CA LYS A 227 -9.12 -8.74 7.12
C LYS A 227 -10.09 -7.61 7.46
N CYS A 228 -10.01 -6.52 6.69
CA CYS A 228 -10.84 -5.33 6.85
C CYS A 228 -11.64 -5.08 5.57
N PHE A 229 -12.82 -4.47 5.71
CA PHE A 229 -13.78 -4.29 4.62
C PHE A 229 -14.31 -2.86 4.63
N ARG A 230 -14.25 -2.18 3.50
CA ARG A 230 -14.79 -0.82 3.36
C ARG A 230 -15.46 -0.67 2.00
N ASP A 231 -16.72 -0.29 2.02
CA ASP A 231 -17.49 -0.03 0.81
C ASP A 231 -17.36 1.46 0.47
N GLU A 232 -16.35 1.76 -0.32
CA GLU A 232 -16.04 3.11 -0.79
C GLU A 232 -15.59 3.09 -2.24
N ASP A 233 -15.59 4.26 -2.88
CA ASP A 233 -15.15 4.38 -4.26
C ASP A 233 -13.66 4.01 -4.37
N LEU A 234 -13.36 3.05 -5.25
CA LEU A 234 -12.01 2.54 -5.41
C LEU A 234 -11.18 3.44 -6.31
N ARG A 235 -10.06 3.90 -5.76
CA ARG A 235 -8.97 4.52 -6.52
C ARG A 235 -7.88 3.48 -6.73
N ALA A 236 -6.87 3.81 -7.54
CA ALA A 236 -5.82 2.88 -8.01
C ALA A 236 -5.14 2.03 -6.91
N ASP A 237 -5.09 2.50 -5.68
CA ASP A 237 -4.42 1.87 -4.53
C ASP A 237 -5.38 1.36 -3.45
N ARG A 238 -6.70 1.29 -3.73
CA ARG A 238 -7.71 0.84 -2.78
C ARG A 238 -8.38 -0.44 -3.22
N GLN A 239 -8.70 -1.27 -2.24
CA GLN A 239 -9.45 -2.51 -2.40
C GLN A 239 -10.64 -2.51 -1.43
N PRO A 240 -11.79 -3.12 -1.79
CA PRO A 240 -12.94 -3.20 -0.88
C PRO A 240 -12.65 -4.09 0.33
N GLU A 241 -11.73 -5.01 0.18
CA GLU A 241 -11.16 -5.82 1.26
C GLU A 241 -9.64 -5.75 1.24
N PHE A 242 -9.05 -5.59 2.40
CA PHE A 242 -7.61 -5.44 2.57
C PHE A 242 -7.17 -6.03 3.91
N THR A 243 -5.86 -6.11 4.13
CA THR A 243 -5.30 -6.75 5.31
C THR A 243 -4.51 -5.75 6.14
N GLN A 244 -4.77 -5.74 7.44
CA GLN A 244 -3.99 -4.98 8.41
C GLN A 244 -3.19 -5.90 9.32
N MET A 245 -1.97 -5.49 9.65
CA MET A 245 -1.26 -5.99 10.83
C MET A 245 -1.60 -5.03 11.97
N ASP A 246 -2.45 -5.48 12.87
CA ASP A 246 -3.08 -4.66 13.90
C ASP A 246 -2.57 -4.99 15.29
N MET A 247 -2.35 -3.97 16.12
CA MET A 247 -1.86 -4.16 17.49
C MET A 247 -2.50 -3.17 18.46
N GLU A 248 -2.51 -3.56 19.73
CA GLU A 248 -2.91 -2.73 20.85
C GLU A 248 -2.10 -3.09 22.09
N LEU A 249 -1.71 -2.09 22.88
CA LEU A 249 -0.88 -2.23 24.07
C LEU A 249 -1.50 -1.47 25.23
N SER A 250 -1.45 -2.07 26.43
CA SER A 250 -1.86 -1.43 27.68
C SER A 250 -0.68 -0.81 28.40
N PHE A 251 -0.94 0.21 29.21
CA PHE A 251 0.03 0.89 30.08
C PHE A 251 1.20 1.50 29.31
N VAL A 252 0.90 2.12 28.18
CA VAL A 252 1.87 2.74 27.28
C VAL A 252 1.46 4.16 26.89
N ASP A 253 2.44 4.93 26.43
CA ASP A 253 2.26 6.22 25.81
C ASP A 253 2.88 6.22 24.39
N VAL A 254 2.86 7.34 23.68
CA VAL A 254 3.32 7.49 22.28
C VAL A 254 4.71 6.88 22.07
N ASP A 255 5.69 7.22 22.89
CA ASP A 255 7.07 6.77 22.69
C ASP A 255 7.24 5.26 22.84
N ASP A 256 6.43 4.61 23.67
CA ASP A 256 6.46 3.16 23.84
C ASP A 256 6.00 2.43 22.58
N VAL A 257 4.95 2.93 21.96
CA VAL A 257 4.42 2.37 20.69
C VAL A 257 5.42 2.58 19.56
N ILE A 258 5.98 3.78 19.48
CA ILE A 258 6.99 4.12 18.46
C ILE A 258 8.22 3.22 18.61
N ASP A 259 8.73 3.02 19.82
CA ASP A 259 9.92 2.18 20.05
C ASP A 259 9.73 0.74 19.55
N VAL A 260 8.63 0.08 19.92
CA VAL A 260 8.33 -1.28 19.47
C VAL A 260 8.26 -1.34 17.94
N ASN A 261 7.62 -0.37 17.32
CA ASN A 261 7.41 -0.34 15.88
C ASN A 261 8.69 0.00 15.10
N GLU A 262 9.56 0.83 15.64
CA GLU A 262 10.88 1.08 15.05
C GLU A 262 11.72 -0.20 15.00
N ARG A 263 11.75 -0.94 16.10
CA ARG A 263 12.46 -2.22 16.18
C ARG A 263 11.84 -3.27 15.24
N PHE A 264 10.52 -3.30 15.13
CA PHE A 264 9.81 -4.16 14.18
C PHE A 264 10.20 -3.87 12.73
N LEU A 265 10.14 -2.61 12.33
CA LEU A 265 10.47 -2.20 10.96
C LEU A 265 11.94 -2.45 10.63
N ALA A 266 12.85 -2.17 11.56
CA ALA A 266 14.28 -2.43 11.38
C ALA A 266 14.55 -3.92 11.17
N MET A 267 13.94 -4.79 11.97
CA MET A 267 14.04 -6.24 11.81
C MET A 267 13.48 -6.69 10.46
N LEU A 268 12.28 -6.22 10.12
CA LEU A 268 11.58 -6.63 8.91
C LEU A 268 12.36 -6.30 7.65
N PHE A 269 12.84 -5.06 7.52
CA PHE A 269 13.60 -4.60 6.35
C PHE A 269 14.95 -5.29 6.24
N LYS A 270 15.61 -5.55 7.36
CA LYS A 270 16.86 -6.31 7.37
C LYS A 270 16.66 -7.76 6.91
N GLU A 271 15.69 -8.46 7.47
CA GLU A 271 15.46 -9.89 7.21
C GLU A 271 14.88 -10.14 5.80
N VAL A 272 14.03 -9.25 5.29
CA VAL A 272 13.37 -9.42 3.99
C VAL A 272 14.19 -8.85 2.85
N LEU A 273 14.77 -7.66 3.04
CA LEU A 273 15.42 -6.89 1.97
C LEU A 273 16.93 -6.72 2.16
N GLY A 274 17.49 -7.08 3.32
CA GLY A 274 18.89 -6.79 3.64
C GLY A 274 19.18 -5.30 3.78
N VAL A 275 18.18 -4.49 4.09
CA VAL A 275 18.28 -3.04 4.22
C VAL A 275 18.37 -2.66 5.69
N GLU A 276 19.38 -1.86 6.04
CA GLU A 276 19.50 -1.27 7.38
C GLU A 276 18.62 -0.03 7.48
N VAL A 277 17.77 0.01 8.50
CA VAL A 277 16.94 1.17 8.83
C VAL A 277 17.58 1.90 10.00
N PRO A 278 18.10 3.12 9.79
CA PRO A 278 18.68 3.89 10.89
C PRO A 278 17.65 4.20 11.97
N LEU A 279 18.00 3.97 13.23
CA LEU A 279 17.16 4.27 14.38
C LEU A 279 17.82 5.33 15.28
N PRO A 280 17.08 6.24 15.90
CA PRO A 280 15.61 6.39 15.76
C PRO A 280 15.18 6.95 14.41
N ILE A 281 13.98 6.57 13.99
CA ILE A 281 13.36 7.15 12.79
C ILE A 281 13.05 8.63 13.05
N PRO A 282 13.36 9.53 12.12
CA PRO A 282 13.02 10.96 12.27
C PRO A 282 11.53 11.17 12.51
N ARG A 283 11.22 12.19 13.30
CA ARG A 283 9.84 12.62 13.61
C ARG A 283 9.64 14.06 13.19
N MET A 284 8.45 14.37 12.70
CA MET A 284 7.98 15.75 12.54
C MET A 284 6.51 15.86 12.93
N THR A 285 6.10 17.04 13.34
CA THR A 285 4.69 17.30 13.61
C THR A 285 3.90 17.38 12.31
N TRP A 286 2.59 17.14 12.39
CA TRP A 286 1.69 17.34 11.26
C TRP A 286 1.81 18.75 10.67
N GLN A 287 1.87 19.77 11.52
CA GLN A 287 2.00 21.17 11.07
C GLN A 287 3.30 21.38 10.28
N GLU A 288 4.41 20.85 10.76
CA GLU A 288 5.70 20.92 10.06
C GLU A 288 5.65 20.18 8.72
N ALA A 289 5.05 19.00 8.68
CA ALA A 289 4.89 18.24 7.44
C ALA A 289 4.08 19.00 6.38
N MET A 290 2.98 19.62 6.80
CA MET A 290 2.15 20.44 5.90
C MET A 290 2.89 21.67 5.42
N ASP A 291 3.58 22.38 6.30
CA ASP A 291 4.30 23.62 5.96
C ASP A 291 5.51 23.36 5.05
N ARG A 292 6.23 22.26 5.25
CA ARG A 292 7.44 21.94 4.50
C ARG A 292 7.19 21.13 3.23
N TYR A 293 6.18 20.25 3.24
CA TYR A 293 5.96 19.28 2.16
C TYR A 293 4.57 19.36 1.52
N GLY A 294 3.65 20.10 2.13
CA GLY A 294 2.27 20.21 1.66
C GLY A 294 1.49 18.89 1.78
N SER A 295 1.93 17.98 2.63
CA SER A 295 1.34 16.66 2.82
C SER A 295 1.67 16.11 4.20
N ASP A 296 0.76 15.35 4.77
CA ASP A 296 0.96 14.58 6.01
C ASP A 296 1.64 13.22 5.77
N LYS A 297 1.98 12.92 4.53
CA LYS A 297 2.78 11.75 4.12
C LYS A 297 3.90 12.19 3.19
N PRO A 298 4.89 12.94 3.72
CA PRO A 298 5.95 13.52 2.93
C PRO A 298 6.91 12.46 2.38
N ASP A 299 7.24 12.60 1.09
CA ASP A 299 8.35 11.87 0.50
C ASP A 299 9.64 12.65 0.75
N THR A 300 10.50 12.12 1.59
CA THR A 300 11.75 12.76 2.01
C THR A 300 12.98 12.24 1.26
N ARG A 301 12.77 11.48 0.17
CA ARG A 301 13.87 11.03 -0.69
C ARG A 301 14.53 12.15 -1.47
N PHE A 302 13.89 13.30 -1.56
CA PHE A 302 14.37 14.48 -2.26
C PHE A 302 13.97 15.74 -1.50
N GLY A 303 14.63 16.86 -1.81
CA GLY A 303 14.33 18.17 -1.23
C GLY A 303 13.08 18.82 -1.83
N MET A 304 13.23 19.99 -2.44
CA MET A 304 12.13 20.77 -3.06
C MET A 304 11.01 21.08 -2.07
N GLU A 305 11.40 21.50 -0.85
CA GLU A 305 10.46 21.87 0.18
C GLU A 305 9.69 23.15 -0.17
N LEU A 306 8.49 23.27 0.38
CA LEU A 306 7.70 24.49 0.29
C LEU A 306 8.39 25.61 1.09
N VAL A 307 8.45 26.80 0.50
CA VAL A 307 8.96 28.01 1.15
C VAL A 307 7.84 29.03 1.28
N ASN A 308 7.58 29.49 2.50
CA ASN A 308 6.60 30.53 2.75
C ASN A 308 7.21 31.89 2.41
N VAL A 309 6.70 32.53 1.38
CA VAL A 309 7.16 33.84 0.90
C VAL A 309 6.13 34.95 1.12
N THR A 310 5.13 34.69 1.96
CA THR A 310 4.04 35.66 2.24
C THR A 310 4.58 37.03 2.65
N ASP A 311 5.55 37.07 3.58
CA ASP A 311 6.14 38.33 4.04
C ASP A 311 6.99 39.03 2.98
N VAL A 312 7.60 38.27 2.06
CA VAL A 312 8.41 38.80 0.96
C VAL A 312 7.55 39.53 -0.07
N VAL A 313 6.32 39.05 -0.31
CA VAL A 313 5.41 39.56 -1.34
C VAL A 313 4.24 40.38 -0.77
N LYS A 314 4.24 40.67 0.52
CA LYS A 314 3.12 41.37 1.20
C LYS A 314 2.78 42.75 0.59
N ASP A 315 3.75 43.44 0.02
CA ASP A 315 3.59 44.77 -0.58
C ASP A 315 3.48 44.70 -2.12
N SER A 316 3.38 43.53 -2.69
CA SER A 316 3.27 43.33 -4.14
C SER A 316 1.94 43.85 -4.68
N GLU A 317 1.99 44.51 -5.84
CA GLU A 317 0.81 44.95 -6.59
C GLU A 317 0.15 43.81 -7.39
N PHE A 318 0.74 42.61 -7.37
CA PHE A 318 0.14 41.45 -8.02
C PHE A 318 -1.15 41.03 -7.30
N VAL A 319 -2.27 41.17 -7.99
CA VAL A 319 -3.62 41.01 -7.43
C VAL A 319 -3.83 39.63 -6.81
N VAL A 320 -3.26 38.59 -7.42
CA VAL A 320 -3.41 37.21 -6.92
C VAL A 320 -2.75 37.05 -5.55
N PHE A 321 -1.55 37.57 -5.36
CA PHE A 321 -0.85 37.50 -4.08
C PHE A 321 -1.52 38.39 -3.03
N LYS A 322 -1.82 39.61 -3.42
CA LYS A 322 -2.50 40.59 -2.54
C LYS A 322 -3.85 40.08 -2.06
N GLY A 323 -4.67 39.54 -2.96
CA GLY A 323 -5.97 38.99 -2.63
C GLY A 323 -5.91 37.79 -1.69
N ALA A 324 -4.97 36.89 -1.89
CA ALA A 324 -4.77 35.75 -1.01
C ALA A 324 -4.38 36.18 0.40
N ILE A 325 -3.46 37.12 0.53
CA ILE A 325 -2.99 37.64 1.82
C ILE A 325 -4.12 38.39 2.56
N GLU A 326 -4.86 39.25 1.86
CA GLU A 326 -6.00 39.98 2.41
C GLU A 326 -7.11 39.04 2.93
N ASN A 327 -7.27 37.88 2.32
CA ASN A 327 -8.25 36.86 2.72
C ASN A 327 -7.72 35.87 3.76
N GLY A 328 -6.57 36.17 4.38
CA GLY A 328 -6.00 35.33 5.43
C GLY A 328 -5.23 34.10 4.93
N GLY A 329 -4.96 34.04 3.62
CA GLY A 329 -4.16 32.98 3.00
C GLY A 329 -2.67 33.26 3.03
N THR A 330 -1.91 32.40 2.37
CA THR A 330 -0.46 32.51 2.25
C THR A 330 -0.02 32.38 0.80
N VAL A 331 1.20 32.83 0.54
CA VAL A 331 1.92 32.62 -0.70
C VAL A 331 3.13 31.75 -0.39
N ARG A 332 3.19 30.59 -1.02
CA ARG A 332 4.29 29.64 -0.87
C ARG A 332 4.79 29.24 -2.24
N GLY A 333 6.04 28.79 -2.30
CA GLY A 333 6.65 28.36 -3.53
C GLY A 333 7.49 27.11 -3.37
N ILE A 334 7.80 26.50 -4.52
CA ILE A 334 8.77 25.41 -4.63
C ILE A 334 9.79 25.77 -5.70
N ASN A 335 11.00 25.24 -5.56
CA ASN A 335 12.09 25.47 -6.51
C ASN A 335 12.44 24.14 -7.20
N ALA A 336 12.09 24.04 -8.47
CA ALA A 336 12.50 22.92 -9.32
C ALA A 336 13.87 23.23 -9.93
N LYS A 337 14.92 22.78 -9.25
CA LYS A 337 16.32 23.00 -9.64
C LYS A 337 16.61 22.46 -11.04
N GLY A 338 17.22 23.28 -11.88
CA GLY A 338 17.60 22.90 -13.24
C GLY A 338 16.45 22.88 -14.27
N GLN A 339 15.23 23.27 -13.89
CA GLN A 339 14.06 23.25 -14.77
C GLN A 339 13.71 24.63 -15.38
N GLY A 340 14.60 25.62 -15.24
CA GLY A 340 14.39 26.97 -15.75
C GLY A 340 14.23 27.05 -17.27
N GLY A 341 14.71 26.08 -18.02
CA GLY A 341 14.54 25.95 -19.46
C GLY A 341 13.29 25.22 -19.91
N MET A 342 12.38 24.87 -18.99
CA MET A 342 11.14 24.15 -19.31
C MET A 342 10.31 24.91 -20.34
N ALA A 343 9.88 24.23 -21.39
CA ALA A 343 9.04 24.82 -22.43
C ALA A 343 7.70 25.30 -21.84
N ARG A 344 7.21 26.45 -22.35
CA ARG A 344 5.94 27.03 -21.88
C ARG A 344 4.77 26.04 -21.89
N LYS A 345 4.70 25.20 -22.91
CA LYS A 345 3.65 24.18 -23.02
C LYS A 345 3.67 23.20 -21.85
N LYS A 346 4.86 22.84 -21.36
CA LYS A 346 5.01 21.97 -20.18
C LYS A 346 4.65 22.71 -18.89
N ILE A 347 5.01 23.98 -18.79
CA ILE A 347 4.60 24.83 -17.65
C ILE A 347 3.07 24.96 -17.62
N ASP A 348 2.43 25.17 -18.77
CA ASP A 348 0.96 25.24 -18.88
C ASP A 348 0.30 23.94 -18.39
N LYS A 349 0.90 22.78 -18.67
CA LYS A 349 0.44 21.49 -18.12
C LYS A 349 0.56 21.41 -16.61
N LEU A 350 1.59 21.99 -16.02
CA LEU A 350 1.73 22.11 -14.56
C LEU A 350 0.64 22.99 -13.96
N VAL A 351 0.28 24.06 -14.65
CA VAL A 351 -0.85 24.93 -14.24
C VAL A 351 -2.16 24.16 -14.25
N ASP A 352 -2.43 23.38 -15.29
CA ASP A 352 -3.63 22.53 -15.39
C ASP A 352 -3.64 21.46 -14.29
N TYR A 353 -2.51 20.85 -14.03
CA TYR A 353 -2.34 19.90 -12.94
C TYR A 353 -2.63 20.53 -11.58
N ALA A 354 -2.13 21.74 -11.34
CA ALA A 354 -2.41 22.48 -10.11
C ALA A 354 -3.91 22.77 -9.92
N LYS A 355 -4.61 23.07 -11.00
CA LYS A 355 -6.07 23.32 -10.98
C LYS A 355 -6.86 22.08 -10.54
N ASP A 356 -6.40 20.88 -10.86
CA ASP A 356 -7.03 19.62 -10.42
C ASP A 356 -6.98 19.47 -8.88
N TYR A 357 -6.07 20.17 -8.21
CA TYR A 357 -5.93 20.19 -6.75
C TYR A 357 -6.51 21.45 -6.08
N GLY A 358 -7.26 22.25 -6.84
CA GLY A 358 -8.00 23.39 -6.33
C GLY A 358 -7.37 24.77 -6.56
N ALA A 359 -6.24 24.85 -7.27
CA ALA A 359 -5.64 26.12 -7.63
C ALA A 359 -6.51 26.89 -8.63
N LYS A 360 -6.61 28.20 -8.45
CA LYS A 360 -7.21 29.11 -9.45
C LYS A 360 -6.23 29.42 -10.58
N GLY A 361 -4.93 29.32 -10.30
CA GLY A 361 -3.84 29.50 -11.21
C GLY A 361 -2.52 29.15 -10.53
N LEU A 362 -1.42 29.27 -11.27
CA LEU A 362 -0.08 29.01 -10.78
C LEU A 362 0.85 30.07 -11.33
N ALA A 363 1.51 30.80 -10.44
CA ALA A 363 2.51 31.80 -10.83
C ALA A 363 3.89 31.16 -10.95
N TYR A 364 4.71 31.64 -11.88
CA TYR A 364 6.06 31.11 -12.03
C TYR A 364 7.11 32.17 -12.38
N ILE A 365 8.36 31.87 -12.01
CA ILE A 365 9.57 32.55 -12.45
C ILE A 365 10.50 31.47 -13.00
N ALA A 366 10.83 31.55 -14.29
CA ALA A 366 11.83 30.71 -14.92
C ALA A 366 13.13 31.51 -15.07
N ILE A 367 14.20 31.02 -14.46
CA ILE A 367 15.54 31.63 -14.56
C ILE A 367 16.34 30.82 -15.57
N HIS A 368 16.64 31.39 -16.73
CA HIS A 368 17.44 30.70 -17.74
C HIS A 368 18.90 30.59 -17.30
N GLU A 369 19.67 29.74 -17.97
CA GLU A 369 21.10 29.52 -17.68
C GLU A 369 21.94 30.80 -17.81
N ASP A 370 21.55 31.71 -18.70
CA ASP A 370 22.18 33.01 -18.91
C ASP A 370 21.75 34.09 -17.89
N GLY A 371 20.89 33.74 -16.94
CA GLY A 371 20.34 34.65 -15.94
C GLY A 371 19.10 35.43 -16.38
N THR A 372 18.65 35.25 -17.62
CA THR A 372 17.43 35.88 -18.12
C THR A 372 16.21 35.30 -17.40
N VAL A 373 15.29 36.16 -16.99
CA VAL A 373 14.09 35.77 -16.24
C VAL A 373 12.86 35.88 -17.12
N LYS A 374 12.06 34.79 -17.16
CA LYS A 374 10.70 34.81 -17.67
C LYS A 374 9.74 34.55 -16.51
N SER A 375 8.67 35.33 -16.44
CA SER A 375 7.69 35.22 -15.35
C SER A 375 6.29 35.51 -15.84
N SER A 376 5.30 34.85 -15.24
CA SER A 376 3.88 35.14 -15.49
C SER A 376 3.40 36.43 -14.81
N PHE A 377 4.17 37.00 -13.89
CA PHE A 377 3.75 38.15 -13.09
C PHE A 377 4.83 39.23 -12.86
N ALA A 378 5.98 39.13 -13.54
CA ALA A 378 7.10 40.06 -13.35
C ALA A 378 6.71 41.53 -13.56
N LYS A 379 5.79 41.81 -14.47
CA LYS A 379 5.29 43.17 -14.76
C LYS A 379 4.57 43.83 -13.58
N PHE A 380 4.17 43.08 -12.58
CA PHE A 380 3.50 43.55 -11.38
C PHE A 380 4.45 43.71 -10.18
N MET A 381 5.73 43.46 -10.37
CA MET A 381 6.74 43.51 -9.32
C MET A 381 7.88 44.47 -9.70
N THR A 382 8.42 45.13 -8.68
CA THR A 382 9.66 45.89 -8.85
C THR A 382 10.84 44.95 -9.00
N GLU A 383 11.98 45.45 -9.52
CA GLU A 383 13.20 44.65 -9.63
C GLU A 383 13.68 44.12 -8.26
N ASP A 384 13.56 44.95 -7.21
CA ASP A 384 13.96 44.60 -5.84
C ASP A 384 13.05 43.53 -5.27
N GLU A 385 11.72 43.62 -5.47
CA GLU A 385 10.77 42.61 -5.07
C GLU A 385 11.07 41.27 -5.75
N GLN A 386 11.31 41.27 -7.05
CA GLN A 386 11.67 40.06 -7.81
C GLN A 386 12.98 39.46 -7.30
N LYS A 387 13.98 40.26 -7.05
CA LYS A 387 15.29 39.85 -6.52
C LYS A 387 15.16 39.21 -5.14
N ASN A 388 14.39 39.83 -4.26
CA ASN A 388 14.14 39.34 -2.92
C ASN A 388 13.37 38.01 -2.94
N LEU A 389 12.41 37.85 -3.85
CA LEU A 389 11.64 36.63 -4.01
C LEU A 389 12.52 35.48 -4.53
N ILE A 390 13.35 35.75 -5.54
CA ILE A 390 14.30 34.74 -6.05
C ILE A 390 15.29 34.32 -4.95
N GLN A 391 15.79 35.26 -4.17
CA GLN A 391 16.69 34.96 -3.05
C GLN A 391 16.00 34.13 -1.97
N ALA A 392 14.76 34.45 -1.61
CA ALA A 392 13.99 33.71 -0.63
C ALA A 392 13.75 32.26 -1.06
N MET A 393 13.65 32.03 -2.36
CA MET A 393 13.48 30.72 -2.96
C MET A 393 14.79 29.95 -3.23
N ASP A 394 15.93 30.51 -2.84
CA ASP A 394 17.27 29.98 -3.20
C ASP A 394 17.41 29.74 -4.71
N GLY A 395 16.86 30.69 -5.49
CA GLY A 395 16.84 30.61 -6.95
C GLY A 395 18.23 30.93 -7.56
N GLU A 396 18.66 30.05 -8.46
CA GLU A 396 19.89 30.15 -9.20
C GLU A 396 19.59 30.13 -10.70
N ASN A 397 20.59 30.51 -11.53
CA ASN A 397 20.46 30.36 -12.97
C ASN A 397 20.12 28.90 -13.32
N GLY A 398 19.11 28.72 -14.15
CA GLY A 398 18.61 27.40 -14.54
C GLY A 398 17.45 26.89 -13.72
N ASP A 399 16.96 27.60 -12.71
CA ASP A 399 15.88 27.14 -11.83
C ASP A 399 14.48 27.58 -12.31
N LEU A 400 13.48 26.80 -11.97
CA LEU A 400 12.07 27.12 -12.14
C LEU A 400 11.42 27.27 -10.78
N LEU A 401 10.89 28.46 -10.49
CA LEU A 401 10.18 28.76 -9.24
C LEU A 401 8.67 28.78 -9.51
N LEU A 402 7.92 28.01 -8.74
CA LEU A 402 6.47 27.91 -8.86
C LEU A 402 5.81 28.39 -7.57
N PHE A 403 4.74 29.19 -7.69
CA PHE A 403 4.07 29.80 -6.54
C PHE A 403 2.58 29.54 -6.57
N ALA A 404 2.02 29.22 -5.40
CA ALA A 404 0.58 29.14 -5.16
C ALA A 404 0.21 30.16 -4.07
N ALA A 405 -0.91 30.81 -4.27
CA ALA A 405 -1.45 31.83 -3.37
C ALA A 405 -2.95 31.58 -3.15
N ASP A 406 -3.32 31.21 -1.95
CA ASP A 406 -4.69 30.92 -1.55
C ASP A 406 -4.72 30.65 -0.03
N LYS A 407 -5.84 30.12 0.48
CA LYS A 407 -5.91 29.57 1.83
C LYS A 407 -4.89 28.44 1.98
N ASN A 408 -4.38 28.25 3.19
CA ASN A 408 -3.33 27.27 3.46
C ASN A 408 -3.63 25.86 2.91
N LYS A 409 -4.85 25.37 3.09
CA LYS A 409 -5.23 24.03 2.61
C LYS A 409 -5.03 23.89 1.10
N VAL A 410 -5.44 24.88 0.32
CA VAL A 410 -5.29 24.87 -1.14
C VAL A 410 -3.81 24.93 -1.52
N VAL A 411 -3.05 25.83 -0.89
CA VAL A 411 -1.61 25.97 -1.16
C VAL A 411 -0.86 24.68 -0.88
N TRP A 412 -1.13 24.04 0.25
CA TRP A 412 -0.52 22.76 0.61
C TRP A 412 -0.86 21.65 -0.39
N ASP A 413 -2.15 21.48 -0.71
CA ASP A 413 -2.61 20.45 -1.65
C ASP A 413 -1.98 20.63 -3.04
N VAL A 414 -1.94 21.86 -3.52
CA VAL A 414 -1.36 22.21 -4.84
C VAL A 414 0.14 21.97 -4.88
N LEU A 415 0.88 22.57 -3.95
CA LEU A 415 2.35 22.47 -3.97
C LEU A 415 2.84 21.08 -3.56
N GLY A 416 2.15 20.42 -2.66
CA GLY A 416 2.46 19.04 -2.30
C GLY A 416 2.33 18.09 -3.49
N ALA A 417 1.26 18.24 -4.28
CA ALA A 417 1.04 17.47 -5.49
C ALA A 417 2.06 17.80 -6.60
N LEU A 418 2.31 19.09 -6.83
CA LEU A 418 3.31 19.55 -7.82
C LEU A 418 4.71 19.06 -7.47
N ARG A 419 5.06 19.08 -6.21
CA ARG A 419 6.35 18.58 -5.71
C ARG A 419 6.59 17.14 -6.15
N LEU A 420 5.61 16.27 -5.97
CA LEU A 420 5.69 14.86 -6.36
C LEU A 420 5.70 14.67 -7.88
N GLU A 421 4.89 15.42 -8.61
CA GLU A 421 4.84 15.37 -10.07
C GLU A 421 6.16 15.79 -10.70
N LEU A 422 6.76 16.89 -10.21
CA LEU A 422 8.07 17.33 -10.65
C LEU A 422 9.16 16.33 -10.28
N ALA A 423 9.12 15.74 -9.09
CA ALA A 423 10.07 14.73 -8.69
C ALA A 423 10.02 13.50 -9.60
N ARG A 424 8.82 13.10 -10.02
CA ARG A 424 8.62 12.03 -11.00
C ARG A 424 9.24 12.39 -12.35
N GLN A 425 8.98 13.59 -12.86
CA GLN A 425 9.53 14.07 -14.13
C GLN A 425 11.05 14.23 -14.10
N MET A 426 11.60 14.61 -12.95
CA MET A 426 13.04 14.81 -12.74
C MET A 426 13.78 13.54 -12.31
N ASP A 427 13.12 12.40 -12.25
CA ASP A 427 13.66 11.10 -11.82
C ASP A 427 14.33 11.14 -10.44
N LEU A 428 13.67 11.78 -9.47
CA LEU A 428 14.15 11.91 -8.09
C LEU A 428 13.62 10.82 -7.15
N LEU A 429 12.74 9.95 -7.63
CA LEU A 429 12.06 8.93 -6.83
C LEU A 429 12.77 7.58 -6.97
N ASP A 430 13.82 7.36 -6.19
CA ASP A 430 14.59 6.12 -6.20
C ASP A 430 13.86 5.02 -5.39
N LYS A 431 13.41 3.97 -6.06
CA LYS A 431 12.74 2.82 -5.45
C LYS A 431 13.67 1.97 -4.57
N ASN A 432 14.98 2.13 -4.69
CA ASN A 432 15.97 1.43 -3.87
C ASN A 432 16.29 2.16 -2.57
N GLU A 433 15.79 3.37 -2.41
CA GLU A 433 15.93 4.18 -1.21
C GLU A 433 14.68 4.05 -0.34
N TYR A 434 14.85 3.86 0.96
CA TYR A 434 13.76 3.73 1.93
C TYR A 434 13.90 4.81 2.99
N LYS A 435 13.07 5.85 2.90
CA LYS A 435 13.05 6.99 3.84
C LYS A 435 11.79 6.96 4.68
N PHE A 436 11.97 6.64 5.96
CA PHE A 436 10.91 6.61 6.97
C PHE A 436 10.80 7.95 7.67
N MET A 437 9.56 8.29 8.08
CA MET A 437 9.26 9.47 8.87
C MET A 437 8.03 9.22 9.75
N TRP A 438 8.14 9.51 11.03
CA TRP A 438 6.98 9.60 11.90
C TRP A 438 6.35 10.98 11.78
N ILE A 439 5.04 11.01 11.56
CA ILE A 439 4.25 12.24 11.66
C ILE A 439 3.42 12.16 12.93
N THR A 440 3.52 13.18 13.76
CA THR A 440 2.91 13.22 15.09
C THR A 440 2.10 14.51 15.28
N GLU A 441 1.40 14.61 16.40
CA GLU A 441 0.65 15.81 16.79
C GLU A 441 -0.33 16.28 15.73
N PHE A 442 -1.08 15.34 15.16
CA PHE A 442 -2.17 15.65 14.23
C PHE A 442 -3.23 16.53 14.90
N PRO A 443 -3.99 17.32 14.14
CA PRO A 443 -5.22 17.90 14.68
C PRO A 443 -6.14 16.78 15.19
N LEU A 444 -6.76 17.00 16.34
CA LEU A 444 -7.74 16.05 16.88
C LEU A 444 -8.99 16.02 16.00
N LEU A 445 -9.43 17.19 15.58
CA LEU A 445 -10.65 17.43 14.84
C LEU A 445 -10.34 18.25 13.58
N GLU A 446 -11.17 18.04 12.56
CA GLU A 446 -11.16 18.85 11.35
C GLU A 446 -12.58 19.36 11.06
N TRP A 447 -12.67 20.57 10.50
CA TRP A 447 -13.95 21.16 10.15
C TRP A 447 -14.44 20.57 8.82
N SER A 448 -15.67 20.08 8.82
CA SER A 448 -16.36 19.62 7.62
C SER A 448 -17.34 20.68 7.13
N GLU A 449 -17.07 21.29 5.99
CA GLU A 449 -17.99 22.25 5.34
C GLU A 449 -19.29 21.55 4.93
N GLU A 450 -19.21 20.32 4.46
CA GLU A 450 -20.37 19.53 4.04
C GLU A 450 -21.32 19.25 5.20
N GLN A 451 -20.79 18.88 6.36
CA GLN A 451 -21.58 18.53 7.54
C GLN A 451 -21.79 19.72 8.48
N ASN A 452 -21.14 20.85 8.20
CA ASN A 452 -21.16 22.07 9.04
C ASN A 452 -20.88 21.76 10.52
N ARG A 453 -19.89 20.92 10.77
CA ARG A 453 -19.46 20.52 12.12
C ARG A 453 -18.02 19.99 12.11
N PHE A 454 -17.45 19.88 13.30
CA PHE A 454 -16.19 19.17 13.47
C PHE A 454 -16.39 17.66 13.32
N THR A 455 -15.45 17.01 12.65
CA THR A 455 -15.33 15.55 12.54
C THR A 455 -14.00 15.11 13.13
N ALA A 456 -13.92 13.89 13.63
CA ALA A 456 -12.66 13.34 14.12
C ALA A 456 -11.70 13.11 12.95
N MET A 457 -10.46 13.56 13.08
CA MET A 457 -9.45 13.31 12.05
C MET A 457 -9.09 11.83 11.94
N HIS A 458 -9.08 11.13 13.08
CA HIS A 458 -8.86 9.67 13.16
C HIS A 458 -10.14 8.95 13.57
N HIS A 459 -10.46 8.95 14.86
CA HIS A 459 -11.69 8.37 15.40
C HIS A 459 -12.06 8.99 16.77
N PRO A 460 -13.29 8.78 17.27
CA PRO A 460 -13.77 9.42 18.50
C PRO A 460 -13.04 9.02 19.79
N PHE A 461 -12.21 7.98 19.73
CA PHE A 461 -11.48 7.47 20.90
C PHE A 461 -10.02 7.93 20.95
N THR A 462 -9.62 8.82 20.06
CA THR A 462 -8.27 9.39 20.02
C THR A 462 -8.04 10.37 21.17
N MET A 463 -6.97 10.14 21.95
CA MET A 463 -6.63 10.98 23.09
C MET A 463 -6.10 12.34 22.62
N PRO A 464 -6.64 13.46 23.12
CA PRO A 464 -6.02 14.77 22.95
C PRO A 464 -4.72 14.87 23.72
N MET A 465 -3.79 15.72 23.26
CA MET A 465 -2.62 16.06 24.05
C MET A 465 -3.05 16.78 25.33
N GLU A 466 -2.41 16.45 26.45
CA GLU A 466 -2.79 16.96 27.76
C GLU A 466 -2.74 18.49 27.82
N GLU A 467 -1.75 19.11 27.15
CA GLU A 467 -1.59 20.58 27.09
C GLU A 467 -2.77 21.27 26.41
N ASP A 468 -3.49 20.56 25.54
CA ASP A 468 -4.56 21.12 24.71
C ASP A 468 -5.97 20.82 25.28
N LEU A 469 -6.09 20.02 26.33
CA LEU A 469 -7.38 19.65 26.93
C LEU A 469 -8.24 20.85 27.29
N GLN A 470 -7.62 21.94 27.74
CA GLN A 470 -8.32 23.18 28.09
C GLN A 470 -9.07 23.82 26.91
N TYR A 471 -8.73 23.48 25.68
CA TYR A 471 -9.31 24.09 24.46
C TYR A 471 -10.40 23.25 23.81
N ILE A 472 -10.65 22.04 24.28
CA ILE A 472 -11.57 21.12 23.60
C ILE A 472 -13.01 21.66 23.52
N GLU A 473 -13.43 22.44 24.50
CA GLU A 473 -14.78 23.08 24.53
C GLU A 473 -14.76 24.46 23.90
N SER A 474 -13.71 25.26 24.12
CA SER A 474 -13.66 26.68 23.71
C SER A 474 -13.12 26.88 22.29
N ASP A 475 -12.18 26.05 21.85
CA ASP A 475 -11.53 26.16 20.54
C ASP A 475 -11.09 24.76 20.05
N PRO A 476 -12.05 23.89 19.70
CA PRO A 476 -11.78 22.48 19.39
C PRO A 476 -10.86 22.30 18.18
N GLY A 477 -10.84 23.22 17.21
CA GLY A 477 -9.95 23.16 16.05
C GLY A 477 -8.46 23.32 16.38
N ARG A 478 -8.13 23.83 17.57
CA ARG A 478 -6.77 24.03 18.06
C ARG A 478 -6.16 22.76 18.70
N VAL A 479 -7.01 21.83 19.14
CA VAL A 479 -6.59 20.67 19.91
C VAL A 479 -5.81 19.70 19.04
N ARG A 480 -4.61 19.30 19.49
CA ARG A 480 -3.78 18.29 18.86
C ARG A 480 -4.03 16.92 19.49
N ALA A 481 -3.87 15.89 18.68
CA ALA A 481 -4.07 14.51 19.08
C ALA A 481 -2.75 13.83 19.44
N LYS A 482 -2.82 12.87 20.34
CA LYS A 482 -1.72 11.90 20.60
C LYS A 482 -1.80 10.79 19.55
N ALA A 483 -1.67 11.19 18.29
CA ALA A 483 -1.72 10.31 17.12
C ALA A 483 -0.39 10.33 16.38
N TYR A 484 -0.10 9.26 15.68
CA TYR A 484 1.16 9.06 14.96
C TYR A 484 0.94 8.19 13.74
N ASP A 485 1.50 8.62 12.61
CA ASP A 485 1.56 7.82 11.39
C ASP A 485 3.01 7.53 11.05
N ILE A 486 3.28 6.34 10.54
CA ILE A 486 4.57 5.99 9.95
C ILE A 486 4.46 6.07 8.43
N VAL A 487 5.33 6.88 7.85
CA VAL A 487 5.38 7.18 6.43
C VAL A 487 6.65 6.60 5.83
N LEU A 488 6.52 5.96 4.67
CA LEU A 488 7.62 5.43 3.89
C LEU A 488 7.51 5.93 2.45
N ASN A 489 8.51 6.69 1.99
CA ASN A 489 8.58 7.15 0.60
C ASN A 489 7.29 7.82 0.11
N GLY A 490 6.73 8.70 0.92
CA GLY A 490 5.50 9.41 0.56
C GLY A 490 4.21 8.62 0.74
N ASN A 491 4.26 7.45 1.36
CA ASN A 491 3.10 6.60 1.64
C ASN A 491 2.95 6.36 3.14
N GLU A 492 1.73 6.54 3.64
CA GLU A 492 1.39 6.08 4.97
C GLU A 492 1.31 4.55 4.97
N ILE A 493 2.20 3.89 5.71
CA ILE A 493 2.20 2.44 5.84
C ILE A 493 1.52 1.95 7.10
N GLY A 494 1.28 2.84 8.04
CA GLY A 494 0.58 2.52 9.28
C GLY A 494 0.29 3.77 10.09
N GLY A 495 -0.62 3.64 11.03
CA GLY A 495 -1.00 4.73 11.91
C GLY A 495 -1.75 4.25 13.12
N GLY A 496 -1.79 5.09 14.13
CA GLY A 496 -2.47 4.82 15.37
C GLY A 496 -2.50 6.01 16.29
N SER A 497 -2.94 5.77 17.51
CA SER A 497 -3.02 6.79 18.55
C SER A 497 -3.04 6.18 19.95
N VAL A 498 -2.77 7.03 20.93
CA VAL A 498 -3.18 6.77 22.31
C VAL A 498 -4.70 6.96 22.39
N ARG A 499 -5.39 6.08 23.13
CA ARG A 499 -6.85 6.12 23.24
C ARG A 499 -7.26 6.86 24.50
N ILE A 500 -8.46 7.44 24.46
CA ILE A 500 -9.09 8.01 25.66
C ILE A 500 -9.50 6.84 26.57
N PHE A 501 -9.13 6.93 27.85
CA PHE A 501 -9.55 5.95 28.86
C PHE A 501 -10.28 6.62 30.04
N GLN A 502 -10.45 7.92 30.01
CA GLN A 502 -11.09 8.74 31.05
C GLN A 502 -12.47 9.18 30.57
N ASP A 503 -13.49 8.90 31.38
CA ASP A 503 -14.90 9.17 31.01
C ASP A 503 -15.20 10.65 30.72
N ASP A 504 -14.64 11.54 31.53
CA ASP A 504 -14.85 12.99 31.38
C ASP A 504 -14.28 13.53 30.05
N ILE A 505 -13.12 13.04 29.65
CA ILE A 505 -12.48 13.41 28.39
C ILE A 505 -13.29 12.83 27.20
N GLN A 506 -13.74 11.58 27.33
CA GLN A 506 -14.55 10.94 26.29
C GLN A 506 -15.86 11.67 26.06
N GLU A 507 -16.51 12.11 27.12
CA GLU A 507 -17.74 12.90 27.05
C GLU A 507 -17.52 14.24 26.32
N LYS A 508 -16.45 14.96 26.65
CA LYS A 508 -16.07 16.20 25.98
C LYS A 508 -15.78 15.99 24.50
N MET A 509 -15.13 14.89 24.15
CA MET A 509 -14.82 14.52 22.76
C MET A 509 -16.12 14.29 21.97
N PHE A 510 -17.05 13.52 22.51
CA PHE A 510 -18.34 13.29 21.85
C PHE A 510 -19.14 14.58 21.66
N HIS A 511 -19.16 15.44 22.67
CA HIS A 511 -19.84 16.74 22.57
C HIS A 511 -19.21 17.63 21.49
N ALA A 512 -17.88 17.65 21.40
CA ALA A 512 -17.17 18.38 20.34
C ALA A 512 -17.50 17.87 18.92
N LEU A 513 -17.81 16.58 18.81
CA LEU A 513 -18.23 15.94 17.56
C LEU A 513 -19.73 16.11 17.26
N GLY A 514 -20.47 16.74 18.16
CA GLY A 514 -21.91 16.96 18.01
C GLY A 514 -22.79 15.77 18.41
N PHE A 515 -22.23 14.77 19.10
CA PHE A 515 -23.04 13.68 19.67
C PHE A 515 -23.76 14.14 20.93
N THR A 516 -25.01 13.71 21.06
CA THR A 516 -25.68 13.68 22.36
C THR A 516 -25.21 12.47 23.14
N ASP A 517 -25.35 12.45 24.46
CA ASP A 517 -24.99 11.28 25.28
C ASP A 517 -25.77 10.04 24.84
N GLU A 518 -27.03 10.19 24.44
CA GLU A 518 -27.87 9.12 23.94
C GLU A 518 -27.36 8.55 22.61
N GLN A 519 -26.93 9.42 21.69
CA GLN A 519 -26.38 9.01 20.40
C GLN A 519 -25.05 8.26 20.58
N ALA A 520 -24.17 8.77 21.43
CA ALA A 520 -22.90 8.14 21.74
C ALA A 520 -23.10 6.74 22.35
N TYR A 521 -24.02 6.62 23.30
CA TYR A 521 -24.33 5.34 23.92
C TYR A 521 -24.98 4.36 22.95
N SER A 522 -25.87 4.84 22.07
CA SER A 522 -26.50 4.00 21.04
C SER A 522 -25.48 3.35 20.10
N GLN A 523 -24.41 4.07 19.73
CA GLN A 523 -23.39 3.58 18.81
C GLN A 523 -22.28 2.78 19.52
N PHE A 524 -21.86 3.22 20.70
CA PHE A 524 -20.66 2.73 21.37
C PHE A 524 -20.93 2.23 22.80
N GLY A 525 -22.18 1.98 23.14
CA GLY A 525 -22.60 1.66 24.50
C GLY A 525 -21.85 0.47 25.12
N PHE A 526 -21.59 -0.57 24.34
CA PHE A 526 -20.86 -1.74 24.82
C PHE A 526 -19.41 -1.43 25.23
N LEU A 527 -18.75 -0.53 24.53
CA LEU A 527 -17.40 -0.09 24.87
C LEU A 527 -17.42 0.87 26.07
N LEU A 528 -18.35 1.83 26.08
CA LEU A 528 -18.54 2.76 27.19
C LEU A 528 -18.89 2.02 28.50
N ASP A 529 -19.72 0.97 28.43
CA ASP A 529 -20.03 0.15 29.57
C ASP A 529 -18.79 -0.62 30.09
N ALA A 530 -17.98 -1.16 29.18
CA ALA A 530 -16.75 -1.83 29.55
C ALA A 530 -15.79 -0.88 30.32
N PHE A 531 -15.73 0.38 29.90
CA PHE A 531 -14.88 1.40 30.54
C PHE A 531 -15.28 1.70 31.99
N LYS A 532 -16.51 1.44 32.39
CA LYS A 532 -16.99 1.61 33.76
C LYS A 532 -16.31 0.65 34.76
N TYR A 533 -15.77 -0.45 34.27
CA TYR A 533 -15.16 -1.48 35.11
C TYR A 533 -13.65 -1.42 35.23
N GLY A 534 -13.06 -0.27 34.88
CA GLY A 534 -11.63 -0.04 34.96
C GLY A 534 -10.91 -0.33 33.64
N VAL A 535 -10.50 0.74 33.00
CA VAL A 535 -9.80 0.73 31.71
C VAL A 535 -8.35 1.11 31.92
N PRO A 536 -7.40 0.31 31.44
CA PRO A 536 -6.00 0.74 31.44
C PRO A 536 -5.76 1.84 30.39
N PRO A 537 -4.79 2.73 30.60
CA PRO A 537 -4.25 3.50 29.49
C PRO A 537 -3.83 2.55 28.38
N HIS A 538 -4.18 2.84 27.13
CA HIS A 538 -3.86 1.96 26.01
C HIS A 538 -3.66 2.74 24.72
N ALA A 539 -2.90 2.15 23.81
CA ALA A 539 -2.54 2.73 22.52
C ALA A 539 -2.32 1.64 21.49
N GLY A 540 -2.50 1.96 20.24
CA GLY A 540 -2.32 0.99 19.18
C GLY A 540 -1.79 1.57 17.90
N LEU A 541 -1.54 0.67 16.95
CA LEU A 541 -1.11 0.99 15.60
C LEU A 541 -1.55 -0.14 14.67
N ALA A 542 -1.89 0.19 13.44
CA ALA A 542 -2.18 -0.78 12.40
C ALA A 542 -1.36 -0.47 11.15
N TYR A 543 -0.73 -1.49 10.59
CA TYR A 543 -0.08 -1.41 9.29
C TYR A 543 -1.03 -1.89 8.19
N GLY A 544 -1.07 -1.20 7.06
CA GLY A 544 -1.64 -1.75 5.84
C GLY A 544 -0.67 -2.75 5.23
N LEU A 545 -0.92 -4.05 5.40
CA LEU A 545 0.00 -5.09 4.91
C LEU A 545 0.18 -5.03 3.39
N ASP A 546 -0.90 -4.81 2.66
CA ASP A 546 -0.86 -4.73 1.20
C ASP A 546 0.06 -3.60 0.72
N ARG A 547 -0.07 -2.42 1.30
CA ARG A 547 0.76 -1.26 0.94
C ARG A 547 2.22 -1.46 1.36
N LEU A 548 2.47 -2.00 2.54
CA LEU A 548 3.83 -2.27 3.00
C LEU A 548 4.55 -3.25 2.08
N VAL A 549 3.90 -4.36 1.73
CA VAL A 549 4.47 -5.36 0.81
C VAL A 549 4.66 -4.78 -0.59
N MET A 550 3.71 -3.98 -1.07
CA MET A 550 3.83 -3.28 -2.36
C MET A 550 5.11 -2.45 -2.42
N LEU A 551 5.39 -1.66 -1.39
CA LEU A 551 6.58 -0.82 -1.34
C LEU A 551 7.87 -1.65 -1.18
N MET A 552 7.85 -2.69 -0.37
CA MET A 552 8.99 -3.60 -0.19
C MET A 552 9.30 -4.36 -1.48
N ALA A 553 8.29 -4.76 -2.23
CA ALA A 553 8.40 -5.44 -3.52
C ALA A 553 8.63 -4.48 -4.70
N LYS A 554 8.68 -3.18 -4.46
CA LYS A 554 8.88 -2.12 -5.48
C LYS A 554 7.83 -2.15 -6.59
N GLN A 555 6.58 -2.48 -6.24
CA GLN A 555 5.46 -2.51 -7.16
C GLN A 555 4.70 -1.18 -7.14
N ASP A 556 4.02 -0.87 -8.24
CA ASP A 556 3.24 0.37 -8.38
C ASP A 556 1.76 0.19 -8.01
N SER A 557 1.32 -1.06 -7.83
CA SER A 557 -0.06 -1.40 -7.52
C SER A 557 -0.16 -2.46 -6.43
N ILE A 558 -1.09 -2.30 -5.49
CA ILE A 558 -1.36 -3.33 -4.48
C ILE A 558 -1.93 -4.61 -5.09
N ARG A 559 -2.51 -4.55 -6.30
CA ARG A 559 -3.00 -5.74 -7.02
C ARG A 559 -1.87 -6.73 -7.33
N ASP A 560 -0.63 -6.26 -7.41
CA ASP A 560 0.52 -7.13 -7.67
C ASP A 560 1.00 -7.90 -6.43
N VAL A 561 0.49 -7.59 -5.25
CA VAL A 561 0.86 -8.24 -3.98
C VAL A 561 -0.34 -8.89 -3.27
N ILE A 562 -1.48 -8.93 -3.93
CA ILE A 562 -2.71 -9.61 -3.48
C ILE A 562 -3.01 -10.73 -4.46
N ALA A 563 -3.29 -11.94 -3.95
CA ALA A 563 -3.51 -13.11 -4.81
C ALA A 563 -4.67 -12.91 -5.78
N PHE A 564 -5.83 -12.51 -5.28
CA PHE A 564 -7.07 -12.35 -6.06
C PHE A 564 -7.71 -10.98 -5.80
N PRO A 565 -7.14 -9.90 -6.37
CA PRO A 565 -7.65 -8.55 -6.15
C PRO A 565 -8.91 -8.27 -6.96
N LYS A 566 -9.65 -7.24 -6.52
CA LYS A 566 -10.74 -6.66 -7.28
C LYS A 566 -10.22 -5.57 -8.22
N ILE A 567 -10.96 -5.33 -9.30
CA ILE A 567 -10.72 -4.19 -10.18
C ILE A 567 -11.43 -2.92 -9.65
N LYS A 568 -11.31 -1.83 -10.38
CA LYS A 568 -11.75 -0.49 -9.97
C LYS A 568 -13.24 -0.38 -9.60
N ASP A 569 -14.11 -1.19 -10.19
CA ASP A 569 -15.55 -1.24 -9.87
C ASP A 569 -15.89 -2.23 -8.75
N ALA A 570 -14.90 -2.71 -8.02
CA ALA A 570 -15.01 -3.70 -6.95
C ALA A 570 -15.47 -5.09 -7.40
N SER A 571 -15.32 -5.42 -8.69
CA SER A 571 -15.62 -6.75 -9.22
C SER A 571 -14.38 -7.63 -9.37
N CYS A 572 -14.61 -8.93 -9.42
CA CYS A 572 -13.59 -9.94 -9.72
C CYS A 572 -13.82 -10.48 -11.13
N LEU A 573 -12.91 -10.21 -12.06
CA LEU A 573 -13.03 -10.65 -13.44
C LEU A 573 -12.96 -12.17 -13.60
N MET A 574 -12.29 -12.85 -12.69
CA MET A 574 -12.12 -14.30 -12.74
C MET A 574 -13.37 -15.05 -12.26
N THR A 575 -13.95 -14.63 -11.14
CA THR A 575 -15.10 -15.28 -10.50
C THR A 575 -16.43 -14.62 -10.82
N GLU A 576 -16.38 -13.45 -11.46
CA GLU A 576 -17.54 -12.60 -11.79
C GLU A 576 -18.28 -12.06 -10.55
N ALA A 577 -17.68 -12.15 -9.35
CA ALA A 577 -18.25 -11.55 -8.15
C ALA A 577 -18.25 -10.01 -8.24
N PRO A 578 -19.31 -9.30 -7.77
CA PRO A 578 -20.50 -9.84 -7.11
C PRO A 578 -21.50 -10.42 -8.10
N THR A 579 -22.21 -11.46 -7.67
CA THR A 579 -23.21 -12.16 -8.48
C THR A 579 -24.62 -11.92 -7.93
N PRO A 580 -25.67 -12.07 -8.77
CA PRO A 580 -27.04 -12.05 -8.28
C PRO A 580 -27.28 -13.12 -7.21
N ALA A 581 -28.09 -12.79 -6.21
CA ALA A 581 -28.49 -13.75 -5.20
C ALA A 581 -29.60 -14.66 -5.70
N ASP A 582 -29.63 -15.91 -5.20
CA ASP A 582 -30.72 -16.85 -5.46
C ASP A 582 -32.02 -16.33 -4.84
N THR A 583 -33.10 -16.34 -5.60
CA THR A 583 -34.43 -15.88 -5.18
C THR A 583 -34.92 -16.60 -3.93
N LYS A 584 -34.74 -17.92 -3.85
CA LYS A 584 -35.12 -18.71 -2.68
C LYS A 584 -34.37 -18.31 -1.43
N GLN A 585 -33.07 -18.00 -1.57
CA GLN A 585 -32.25 -17.52 -0.47
C GLN A 585 -32.70 -16.15 0.01
N LEU A 586 -33.08 -15.25 -0.92
CA LEU A 586 -33.62 -13.95 -0.56
C LEU A 586 -34.96 -14.08 0.20
N GLU A 587 -35.85 -14.98 -0.24
CA GLU A 587 -37.11 -15.26 0.45
C GLU A 587 -36.87 -15.76 1.89
N GLU A 588 -35.91 -16.67 2.09
CA GLU A 588 -35.52 -17.16 3.42
C GLU A 588 -35.01 -16.05 4.35
N LEU A 589 -34.36 -15.02 3.76
CA LEU A 589 -33.86 -13.85 4.47
C LEU A 589 -34.92 -12.77 4.66
N GLY A 590 -36.09 -12.91 4.03
CA GLY A 590 -37.13 -11.88 4.06
C GLY A 590 -36.74 -10.61 3.29
N LEU A 591 -35.97 -10.74 2.21
CA LEU A 591 -35.45 -9.63 1.42
C LEU A 591 -35.97 -9.64 0.00
N GLU A 592 -36.09 -8.45 -0.58
CA GLU A 592 -36.38 -8.23 -1.97
C GLU A 592 -35.35 -7.25 -2.57
N VAL A 593 -34.89 -7.54 -3.78
CA VAL A 593 -33.97 -6.65 -4.51
C VAL A 593 -34.77 -5.58 -5.23
N VAL A 594 -34.55 -4.33 -4.87
CA VAL A 594 -35.10 -3.16 -5.55
C VAL A 594 -33.95 -2.51 -6.33
N THR A 595 -34.08 -2.46 -7.67
CA THR A 595 -33.12 -1.79 -8.54
C THR A 595 -33.75 -0.54 -9.09
N GLU A 596 -32.97 0.54 -9.18
CA GLU A 596 -33.41 1.71 -9.95
C GLU A 596 -33.46 1.30 -11.43
N GLU A 597 -34.58 1.59 -12.07
CA GLU A 597 -34.66 1.48 -13.54
C GLU A 597 -33.69 2.51 -14.12
N LYS A 598 -32.67 2.02 -14.83
CA LYS A 598 -31.72 2.86 -15.53
C LYS A 598 -32.29 3.31 -16.88
#